data_e538f552cef8fa8a72f7de9759bdc702
#
_entry.id   e538f552cef8fa8a72f7de9759bdc702
#
_cell.length_a   1.000
_cell.length_b   1.000
_cell.length_c   1.000
_cell.angle_alpha   90.00
_cell.angle_beta   90.00
_cell.angle_gamma   90.00
#
_symmetry.space_group_name_H-M   'P 1'
#
loop_
_entity.id
_entity.type
_entity.pdbx_description
1 polymer ?
#
loop_
_entity_poly.entity_id
_entity_poly.type
_entity_poly.pdbx_seq_one_letter_code
_entity_poly.pdbx_strand_id
1 'polypeptide(L)'
;MKNIFILIFTLTMVSSQAQIMVSYSDGNQKLEGIVEVPKKKVANGNAVLLLPAWMGIDNNAKENASELAKLGYLTFVADIYGIDKRPSNPSEAGKIAGYFKSNIKEYQKRIQLALDELIKQGANPDKIAVIGYCFGGTGAIEAARTNMKVKGIVSFHGGLGRDATRTIDPISVKILVLHGADDFYVPEAEVKAFQNEMRTAKADWQMNYYANSVHAFTHKDAGNDNSKGTAYNEKAAKRSWQAMKDFFDEIFK
;
A
#
# COMPACT_ATOMS: atom_id res chain seq x y z
N MET A 1 7.30 62.82 -15.20
CA MET A 1 7.91 61.53 -15.48
C MET A 1 7.05 60.45 -14.77
N LYS A 2 6.27 59.67 -15.55
CA LYS A 2 5.40 58.62 -14.96
C LYS A 2 6.16 57.29 -14.96
N ASN A 3 6.46 56.80 -13.75
CA ASN A 3 7.07 55.49 -13.58
C ASN A 3 6.00 54.41 -13.78
N ILE A 4 6.13 53.62 -14.83
CA ILE A 4 5.31 52.43 -15.09
C ILE A 4 6.00 51.26 -14.34
N PHE A 5 5.37 50.76 -13.29
CA PHE A 5 5.76 49.50 -12.64
C PHE A 5 5.17 48.34 -13.44
N ILE A 6 6.02 47.61 -14.14
CA ILE A 6 5.64 46.36 -14.81
C ILE A 6 5.68 45.24 -13.73
N LEU A 7 4.50 44.78 -13.35
CA LEU A 7 4.34 43.60 -12.47
C LEU A 7 4.54 42.33 -13.28
N ILE A 8 5.69 41.70 -13.19
CA ILE A 8 5.95 40.42 -13.85
C ILE A 8 5.28 39.32 -13.01
N PHE A 9 4.13 38.83 -13.49
CA PHE A 9 3.46 37.64 -12.97
C PHE A 9 4.24 36.41 -13.45
N THR A 10 5.07 35.82 -12.61
CA THR A 10 5.67 34.50 -12.88
C THR A 10 4.61 33.42 -12.67
N LEU A 11 4.04 32.94 -13.78
CA LEU A 11 3.14 31.80 -13.81
C LEU A 11 3.97 30.53 -13.53
N THR A 12 3.99 30.07 -12.28
CA THR A 12 4.57 28.76 -11.96
C THR A 12 3.64 27.70 -12.53
N MET A 13 4.00 27.12 -13.67
CA MET A 13 3.34 25.92 -14.18
C MET A 13 3.63 24.78 -13.19
N VAL A 14 2.65 24.42 -12.37
CA VAL A 14 2.64 23.16 -11.63
C VAL A 14 2.39 22.07 -12.68
N SER A 15 3.48 21.48 -13.16
CA SER A 15 3.42 20.32 -14.03
C SER A 15 2.83 19.15 -13.22
N SER A 16 1.54 18.88 -13.40
CA SER A 16 0.91 17.66 -12.92
C SER A 16 1.66 16.48 -13.53
N GLN A 17 2.09 15.54 -12.69
CA GLN A 17 2.67 14.29 -13.14
C GLN A 17 1.52 13.45 -13.71
N ALA A 18 1.62 13.07 -14.98
CA ALA A 18 0.57 12.26 -15.62
C ALA A 18 0.61 10.85 -15.07
N GLN A 19 -0.49 10.40 -14.48
CA GLN A 19 -0.71 9.00 -14.12
C GLN A 19 -0.91 8.19 -15.39
N ILE A 20 -0.12 7.15 -15.57
CA ILE A 20 -0.17 6.29 -16.76
C ILE A 20 -0.97 5.04 -16.41
N MET A 21 -2.08 4.84 -17.10
CA MET A 21 -2.87 3.61 -16.97
C MET A 21 -2.17 2.49 -17.72
N VAL A 22 -2.03 1.32 -17.07
CA VAL A 22 -1.35 0.16 -17.63
C VAL A 22 -2.25 -1.05 -17.53
N SER A 23 -2.56 -1.64 -18.68
CA SER A 23 -3.39 -2.85 -18.78
C SER A 23 -2.54 -4.10 -18.63
N TYR A 24 -3.03 -5.06 -17.85
CA TYR A 24 -2.49 -6.41 -17.71
C TYR A 24 -3.63 -7.41 -17.52
N SER A 25 -3.38 -8.69 -17.28
CA SER A 25 -4.46 -9.67 -17.19
C SER A 25 -4.14 -10.85 -16.28
N ASP A 26 -5.20 -11.45 -15.73
CA ASP A 26 -5.21 -12.78 -15.13
C ASP A 26 -6.10 -13.69 -15.95
N GLY A 27 -5.52 -14.43 -16.91
CA GLY A 27 -6.28 -15.15 -17.91
C GLY A 27 -7.21 -14.23 -18.70
N ASN A 28 -8.52 -14.48 -18.62
CA ASN A 28 -9.53 -13.65 -19.27
C ASN A 28 -9.93 -12.39 -18.48
N GLN A 29 -9.52 -12.27 -17.20
CA GLN A 29 -9.81 -11.10 -16.39
C GLN A 29 -8.86 -9.96 -16.76
N LYS A 30 -9.40 -8.88 -17.29
CA LYS A 30 -8.67 -7.64 -17.57
C LYS A 30 -8.45 -6.87 -16.28
N LEU A 31 -7.22 -6.43 -16.08
CA LEU A 31 -6.75 -5.62 -14.96
C LEU A 31 -6.14 -4.33 -15.50
N GLU A 32 -6.22 -3.25 -14.73
CA GLU A 32 -5.65 -1.98 -15.12
C GLU A 32 -5.12 -1.24 -13.90
N GLY A 33 -3.81 -1.18 -13.78
CA GLY A 33 -3.11 -0.45 -12.73
C GLY A 33 -2.69 0.96 -13.15
N ILE A 34 -2.03 1.67 -12.23
CA ILE A 34 -1.49 3.01 -12.48
C ILE A 34 0.01 2.99 -12.23
N VAL A 35 0.79 3.46 -13.21
CA VAL A 35 2.22 3.77 -13.05
C VAL A 35 2.40 5.25 -12.76
N GLU A 36 3.18 5.54 -11.74
CA GLU A 36 3.74 6.85 -11.46
C GLU A 36 5.26 6.82 -11.61
N VAL A 37 5.75 7.56 -12.58
CA VAL A 37 7.20 7.63 -12.88
C VAL A 37 7.81 8.81 -12.13
N PRO A 38 8.88 8.62 -11.36
CA PRO A 38 9.53 9.72 -10.66
C PRO A 38 10.17 10.71 -11.62
N LYS A 39 9.99 12.02 -11.37
CA LYS A 39 10.64 13.08 -12.17
C LYS A 39 12.16 13.05 -12.08
N LYS A 40 12.69 12.73 -10.92
CA LYS A 40 14.12 12.48 -10.71
C LYS A 40 14.28 10.98 -10.46
N LYS A 41 14.87 10.26 -11.40
CA LYS A 41 15.22 8.85 -11.18
C LYS A 41 16.11 8.76 -9.94
N VAL A 42 15.66 8.02 -8.93
CA VAL A 42 16.58 7.58 -7.88
C VAL A 42 17.65 6.73 -8.56
N ALA A 43 18.92 7.02 -8.27
CA ALA A 43 20.09 6.44 -8.94
C ALA A 43 20.10 4.90 -8.94
N ASN A 44 19.26 4.27 -8.12
CA ASN A 44 19.29 2.83 -7.83
C ASN A 44 18.09 2.02 -8.39
N GLY A 45 17.10 2.64 -9.07
CA GLY A 45 15.96 1.92 -9.65
C GLY A 45 15.00 1.34 -8.60
N ASN A 46 14.94 1.93 -7.40
CA ASN A 46 14.01 1.51 -6.34
C ASN A 46 12.56 1.69 -6.78
N ALA A 47 11.72 0.72 -6.48
CA ALA A 47 10.31 0.74 -6.87
C ALA A 47 9.39 0.29 -5.73
N VAL A 48 8.13 0.71 -5.83
CA VAL A 48 7.08 0.38 -4.84
C VAL A 48 5.85 -0.15 -5.55
N LEU A 49 5.42 -1.36 -5.17
CA LEU A 49 4.10 -1.86 -5.48
C LEU A 49 3.14 -1.40 -4.39
N LEU A 50 2.13 -0.60 -4.76
CA LEU A 50 1.09 -0.13 -3.86
C LEU A 50 -0.17 -0.96 -4.03
N LEU A 51 -0.61 -1.60 -2.95
CA LEU A 51 -1.87 -2.34 -2.87
C LEU A 51 -2.94 -1.43 -2.25
N PRO A 52 -3.99 -1.08 -3.01
CA PRO A 52 -4.99 -0.13 -2.55
C PRO A 52 -5.91 -0.71 -1.46
N ALA A 53 -6.66 0.17 -0.80
CA ALA A 53 -7.71 -0.21 0.14
C ALA A 53 -8.90 -0.90 -0.58
N TRP A 54 -9.90 -1.27 0.17
CA TRP A 54 -11.04 -2.08 -0.28
C TRP A 54 -11.90 -1.47 -1.41
N MET A 55 -11.84 -0.15 -1.60
CA MET A 55 -12.50 0.51 -2.75
C MET A 55 -11.71 0.38 -4.07
N GLY A 56 -10.52 -0.25 -4.03
CA GLY A 56 -9.63 -0.35 -5.18
C GLY A 56 -8.84 0.94 -5.42
N ILE A 57 -8.55 1.25 -6.68
CA ILE A 57 -7.75 2.42 -7.08
C ILE A 57 -8.58 3.71 -6.91
N ASP A 58 -8.63 4.20 -5.69
CA ASP A 58 -9.29 5.44 -5.29
C ASP A 58 -8.31 6.65 -5.29
N ASN A 59 -8.81 7.81 -4.88
CA ASN A 59 -7.99 9.03 -4.81
C ASN A 59 -6.85 8.89 -3.79
N ASN A 60 -7.07 8.19 -2.67
CA ASN A 60 -6.03 7.97 -1.67
C ASN A 60 -4.86 7.15 -2.24
N ALA A 61 -5.16 6.07 -2.98
CA ALA A 61 -4.13 5.27 -3.63
C ALA A 61 -3.34 6.09 -4.66
N LYS A 62 -4.02 6.95 -5.45
CA LYS A 62 -3.39 7.84 -6.43
C LYS A 62 -2.49 8.90 -5.78
N GLU A 63 -2.96 9.53 -4.69
CA GLU A 63 -2.19 10.52 -3.93
C GLU A 63 -0.92 9.89 -3.34
N ASN A 64 -1.05 8.72 -2.69
CA ASN A 64 0.08 8.01 -2.12
C ASN A 64 1.10 7.59 -3.19
N ALA A 65 0.65 7.13 -4.36
CA ALA A 65 1.54 6.80 -5.47
C ALA A 65 2.32 8.05 -5.95
N SER A 66 1.63 9.19 -6.05
CA SER A 66 2.25 10.45 -6.44
C SER A 66 3.28 10.93 -5.41
N GLU A 67 2.99 10.81 -4.11
CA GLU A 67 3.95 11.14 -3.04
C GLU A 67 5.19 10.23 -3.08
N LEU A 68 5.02 8.92 -3.32
CA LEU A 68 6.13 7.99 -3.50
C LEU A 68 6.99 8.35 -4.73
N ALA A 69 6.36 8.71 -5.83
CA ALA A 69 7.07 9.15 -7.03
C ALA A 69 7.84 10.46 -6.81
N LYS A 70 7.33 11.39 -5.98
CA LYS A 70 8.08 12.60 -5.56
C LYS A 70 9.32 12.24 -4.73
N LEU A 71 9.26 11.17 -3.93
CA LEU A 71 10.42 10.62 -3.21
C LEU A 71 11.40 9.90 -4.14
N GLY A 72 11.04 9.69 -5.42
CA GLY A 72 11.89 9.09 -6.44
C GLY A 72 11.64 7.62 -6.71
N TYR A 73 10.61 7.01 -6.16
CA TYR A 73 10.27 5.61 -6.42
C TYR A 73 9.42 5.47 -7.68
N LEU A 74 9.78 4.53 -8.57
CA LEU A 74 8.84 4.05 -9.58
C LEU A 74 7.71 3.32 -8.84
N THR A 75 6.48 3.80 -8.96
CA THR A 75 5.35 3.27 -8.19
C THR A 75 4.31 2.66 -9.12
N PHE A 76 3.79 1.49 -8.77
CA PHE A 76 2.68 0.85 -9.46
C PHE A 76 1.52 0.60 -8.48
N VAL A 77 0.35 1.15 -8.76
CA VAL A 77 -0.88 0.87 -8.01
C VAL A 77 -1.56 -0.32 -8.64
N ALA A 78 -1.70 -1.41 -7.88
CA ALA A 78 -2.28 -2.66 -8.36
C ALA A 78 -3.81 -2.59 -8.51
N ASP A 79 -4.34 -3.15 -9.59
CA ASP A 79 -5.75 -3.53 -9.68
C ASP A 79 -5.90 -5.01 -9.25
N ILE A 80 -6.53 -5.23 -8.09
CA ILE A 80 -6.75 -6.58 -7.57
C ILE A 80 -8.04 -7.17 -8.12
N TYR A 81 -9.04 -6.32 -8.36
CA TYR A 81 -10.40 -6.76 -8.67
C TYR A 81 -10.63 -7.05 -10.15
N GLY A 82 -10.15 -6.17 -11.01
CA GLY A 82 -10.42 -6.17 -12.44
C GLY A 82 -11.30 -5.00 -12.86
N ILE A 83 -11.14 -4.55 -14.09
CA ILE A 83 -11.78 -3.34 -14.63
C ILE A 83 -13.30 -3.39 -14.48
N ASP A 84 -13.89 -4.55 -14.77
CA ASP A 84 -15.33 -4.80 -14.75
C ASP A 84 -15.89 -5.18 -13.37
N LYS A 85 -15.02 -5.32 -12.36
CA LYS A 85 -15.37 -5.74 -10.99
C LYS A 85 -15.02 -4.70 -9.92
N ARG A 86 -14.64 -3.51 -10.32
CA ARG A 86 -14.37 -2.41 -9.39
C ARG A 86 -15.64 -2.04 -8.65
N PRO A 87 -15.61 -1.99 -7.30
CA PRO A 87 -16.80 -1.67 -6.53
C PRO A 87 -17.20 -0.21 -6.73
N SER A 88 -18.48 0.05 -6.83
CA SER A 88 -19.07 1.39 -6.93
C SER A 88 -19.53 1.96 -5.59
N ASN A 89 -19.64 1.09 -4.57
CA ASN A 89 -20.10 1.46 -3.23
C ASN A 89 -19.52 0.54 -2.15
N PRO A 90 -19.60 0.94 -0.86
CA PRO A 90 -19.04 0.16 0.26
C PRO A 90 -19.58 -1.28 0.38
N SER A 91 -20.84 -1.53 0.02
CA SER A 91 -21.41 -2.88 0.10
C SER A 91 -20.75 -3.83 -0.91
N GLU A 92 -20.53 -3.36 -2.14
CA GLU A 92 -19.82 -4.11 -3.18
C GLU A 92 -18.36 -4.30 -2.80
N ALA A 93 -17.71 -3.25 -2.28
CA ALA A 93 -16.33 -3.32 -1.83
C ALA A 93 -16.13 -4.36 -0.71
N GLY A 94 -17.03 -4.41 0.26
CA GLY A 94 -17.00 -5.40 1.33
C GLY A 94 -17.12 -6.83 0.81
N LYS A 95 -18.03 -7.06 -0.15
CA LYS A 95 -18.24 -8.39 -0.77
C LYS A 95 -17.00 -8.84 -1.53
N ILE A 96 -16.45 -8.00 -2.41
CA ILE A 96 -15.31 -8.39 -3.25
C ILE A 96 -14.01 -8.51 -2.43
N ALA A 97 -13.77 -7.62 -1.46
CA ALA A 97 -12.64 -7.75 -0.56
C ALA A 97 -12.74 -9.02 0.31
N GLY A 98 -13.95 -9.34 0.80
CA GLY A 98 -14.24 -10.59 1.51
C GLY A 98 -13.98 -11.82 0.65
N TYR A 99 -14.36 -11.79 -0.64
CA TYR A 99 -14.06 -12.86 -1.58
C TYR A 99 -12.55 -13.12 -1.66
N PHE A 100 -11.72 -12.10 -1.89
CA PHE A 100 -10.27 -12.27 -2.00
C PHE A 100 -9.62 -12.72 -0.68
N LYS A 101 -10.11 -12.25 0.47
CA LYS A 101 -9.67 -12.73 1.79
C LYS A 101 -9.99 -14.21 2.01
N SER A 102 -11.09 -14.70 1.48
CA SER A 102 -11.47 -16.12 1.54
C SER A 102 -10.81 -16.97 0.45
N ASN A 103 -10.42 -16.37 -0.68
CA ASN A 103 -9.73 -17.00 -1.80
C ASN A 103 -8.29 -16.53 -1.90
N ILE A 104 -7.53 -16.78 -0.82
CA ILE A 104 -6.22 -16.17 -0.60
C ILE A 104 -5.20 -16.47 -1.71
N LYS A 105 -5.27 -17.66 -2.34
CA LYS A 105 -4.39 -18.01 -3.47
C LYS A 105 -4.64 -17.14 -4.70
N GLU A 106 -5.90 -16.78 -4.96
CA GLU A 106 -6.22 -15.84 -6.03
C GLU A 106 -5.73 -14.44 -5.68
N TYR A 107 -5.89 -14.01 -4.42
CA TYR A 107 -5.35 -12.74 -3.97
C TYR A 107 -3.83 -12.65 -4.14
N GLN A 108 -3.10 -13.65 -3.68
CA GLN A 108 -1.66 -13.76 -3.86
C GLN A 108 -1.26 -13.72 -5.34
N LYS A 109 -2.00 -14.43 -6.21
CA LYS A 109 -1.78 -14.41 -7.66
C LYS A 109 -1.96 -13.01 -8.25
N ARG A 110 -3.01 -12.26 -7.85
CA ARG A 110 -3.24 -10.89 -8.31
C ARG A 110 -2.12 -9.95 -7.90
N ILE A 111 -1.60 -10.10 -6.68
CA ILE A 111 -0.44 -9.33 -6.19
C ILE A 111 0.81 -9.67 -7.01
N GLN A 112 1.06 -10.95 -7.29
CA GLN A 112 2.20 -11.37 -8.10
C GLN A 112 2.12 -10.82 -9.52
N LEU A 113 0.96 -10.86 -10.17
CA LEU A 113 0.77 -10.29 -11.52
C LEU A 113 1.03 -8.78 -11.54
N ALA A 114 0.64 -8.06 -10.49
CA ALA A 114 0.92 -6.64 -10.37
C ALA A 114 2.43 -6.37 -10.12
N LEU A 115 3.11 -7.24 -9.38
CA LEU A 115 4.57 -7.19 -9.17
C LEU A 115 5.31 -7.43 -10.49
N ASP A 116 4.89 -8.44 -11.25
CA ASP A 116 5.46 -8.76 -12.55
C ASP A 116 5.26 -7.59 -13.53
N GLU A 117 4.10 -6.92 -13.48
CA GLU A 117 3.84 -5.75 -14.30
C GLU A 117 4.73 -4.57 -13.91
N LEU A 118 4.91 -4.30 -12.61
CA LEU A 118 5.84 -3.26 -12.13
C LEU A 118 7.27 -3.50 -12.66
N ILE A 119 7.71 -4.76 -12.70
CA ILE A 119 9.03 -5.12 -13.27
C ILE A 119 9.07 -4.80 -14.77
N LYS A 120 8.02 -5.14 -15.55
CA LYS A 120 7.92 -4.79 -16.97
C LYS A 120 7.94 -3.27 -17.20
N GLN A 121 7.41 -2.50 -16.26
CA GLN A 121 7.45 -1.03 -16.30
C GLN A 121 8.83 -0.45 -15.95
N GLY A 122 9.84 -1.29 -15.73
CA GLY A 122 11.23 -0.90 -15.56
C GLY A 122 11.75 -0.88 -14.11
N ALA A 123 11.02 -1.47 -13.17
CA ALA A 123 11.55 -1.66 -11.82
C ALA A 123 12.71 -2.65 -11.80
N ASN A 124 13.71 -2.38 -10.97
CA ASN A 124 14.73 -3.36 -10.67
C ASN A 124 14.14 -4.45 -9.75
N PRO A 125 14.08 -5.74 -10.20
CA PRO A 125 13.45 -6.81 -9.45
C PRO A 125 14.11 -7.10 -8.08
N ASP A 126 15.33 -6.63 -7.86
CA ASP A 126 16.04 -6.76 -6.60
C ASP A 126 15.86 -5.54 -5.67
N LYS A 127 15.07 -4.54 -6.08
CA LYS A 127 14.88 -3.28 -5.37
C LYS A 127 13.41 -2.84 -5.32
N ILE A 128 12.53 -3.76 -4.96
CA ILE A 128 11.09 -3.51 -4.84
C ILE A 128 10.64 -3.66 -3.39
N ALA A 129 9.82 -2.73 -2.92
CA ALA A 129 9.01 -2.88 -1.71
C ALA A 129 7.52 -3.00 -2.07
N VAL A 130 6.75 -3.69 -1.24
CA VAL A 130 5.29 -3.71 -1.33
C VAL A 130 4.73 -2.92 -0.17
N ILE A 131 3.82 -1.98 -0.43
CA ILE A 131 3.04 -1.33 0.62
C ILE A 131 1.56 -1.56 0.39
N GLY A 132 0.77 -1.55 1.45
CA GLY A 132 -0.68 -1.67 1.31
C GLY A 132 -1.45 -1.03 2.45
N TYR A 133 -2.67 -0.60 2.14
CA TYR A 133 -3.57 0.08 3.04
C TYR A 133 -4.83 -0.75 3.28
N CYS A 134 -5.26 -0.96 4.53
CA CYS A 134 -6.47 -1.71 4.86
C CYS A 134 -6.47 -3.12 4.21
N PHE A 135 -7.37 -3.38 3.26
CA PHE A 135 -7.36 -4.59 2.43
C PHE A 135 -5.99 -4.83 1.77
N GLY A 136 -5.40 -3.80 1.15
CA GLY A 136 -4.04 -3.88 0.59
C GLY A 136 -2.96 -4.15 1.64
N GLY A 137 -3.15 -3.68 2.88
CA GLY A 137 -2.26 -3.99 4.00
C GLY A 137 -2.26 -5.49 4.34
N THR A 138 -3.43 -6.13 4.32
CA THR A 138 -3.55 -7.61 4.38
C THR A 138 -2.79 -8.25 3.20
N GLY A 139 -2.94 -7.69 1.99
CA GLY A 139 -2.22 -8.18 0.80
C GLY A 139 -0.70 -8.06 0.93
N ALA A 140 -0.19 -6.99 1.53
CA ALA A 140 1.24 -6.85 1.79
C ALA A 140 1.76 -7.95 2.74
N ILE A 141 1.01 -8.28 3.80
CA ILE A 141 1.32 -9.41 4.68
C ILE A 141 1.30 -10.74 3.90
N GLU A 142 0.33 -10.93 3.00
CA GLU A 142 0.27 -12.14 2.16
C GLU A 142 1.44 -12.23 1.18
N ALA A 143 1.94 -11.11 0.67
CA ALA A 143 3.16 -11.11 -0.15
C ALA A 143 4.38 -11.59 0.66
N ALA A 144 4.50 -11.20 1.94
CA ALA A 144 5.54 -11.71 2.82
C ALA A 144 5.36 -13.19 3.15
N ARG A 145 4.14 -13.64 3.47
CA ARG A 145 3.81 -15.06 3.75
C ARG A 145 4.18 -16.01 2.61
N THR A 146 4.19 -15.52 1.37
CA THR A 146 4.58 -16.30 0.19
C THR A 146 6.02 -16.06 -0.25
N ASN A 147 6.78 -15.28 0.52
CA ASN A 147 8.15 -14.90 0.14
C ASN A 147 8.25 -14.35 -1.30
N MET A 148 7.31 -13.49 -1.71
CA MET A 148 7.44 -12.80 -3.00
C MET A 148 8.80 -12.11 -3.08
N LYS A 149 9.40 -12.07 -4.26
CA LYS A 149 10.74 -11.51 -4.45
C LYS A 149 10.73 -9.98 -4.29
N VAL A 150 10.71 -9.53 -3.02
CA VAL A 150 10.74 -8.11 -2.65
C VAL A 150 11.65 -7.90 -1.44
N LYS A 151 12.16 -6.68 -1.25
CA LYS A 151 13.06 -6.34 -0.14
C LYS A 151 12.34 -6.27 1.20
N GLY A 152 11.10 -5.79 1.18
CA GLY A 152 10.28 -5.67 2.38
C GLY A 152 8.85 -5.29 2.05
N ILE A 153 8.00 -5.42 3.05
CA ILE A 153 6.59 -5.00 2.97
C ILE A 153 6.23 -4.03 4.08
N VAL A 154 5.27 -3.14 3.80
CA VAL A 154 4.67 -2.25 4.80
C VAL A 154 3.16 -2.40 4.78
N SER A 155 2.57 -2.75 5.92
CA SER A 155 1.13 -2.84 6.11
C SER A 155 0.63 -1.65 6.92
N PHE A 156 -0.15 -0.77 6.31
CA PHE A 156 -0.86 0.31 7.00
C PHE A 156 -2.26 -0.15 7.39
N HIS A 157 -2.55 -0.20 8.67
CA HIS A 157 -3.84 -0.61 9.25
C HIS A 157 -4.49 -1.80 8.52
N GLY A 158 -3.67 -2.79 8.11
CA GLY A 158 -4.14 -4.01 7.48
C GLY A 158 -4.63 -5.03 8.50
N GLY A 159 -5.57 -5.90 8.08
CA GLY A 159 -5.89 -7.11 8.84
C GLY A 159 -4.69 -8.04 8.85
N LEU A 160 -4.44 -8.66 10.01
CA LEU A 160 -3.26 -9.49 10.26
C LEU A 160 -3.59 -10.99 10.29
N GLY A 161 -4.88 -11.31 10.24
CA GLY A 161 -5.40 -12.67 10.36
C GLY A 161 -4.83 -13.62 9.31
N ARG A 162 -4.76 -14.89 9.69
CA ARG A 162 -4.39 -16.02 8.85
C ARG A 162 -5.32 -17.19 9.16
N ASP A 163 -5.73 -17.91 8.13
CA ASP A 163 -6.42 -19.17 8.33
C ASP A 163 -5.50 -20.13 9.12
N ALA A 164 -5.97 -20.62 10.27
CA ALA A 164 -5.20 -21.46 11.17
C ALA A 164 -4.79 -22.83 10.54
N THR A 165 -5.48 -23.27 9.49
CA THR A 165 -5.15 -24.50 8.78
C THR A 165 -3.94 -24.36 7.85
N ARG A 166 -3.52 -23.14 7.53
CA ARG A 166 -2.35 -22.88 6.69
C ARG A 166 -1.06 -23.11 7.51
N THR A 167 -0.07 -23.72 6.86
CA THR A 167 1.28 -23.85 7.42
C THR A 167 1.92 -22.50 7.68
N ILE A 168 2.84 -22.47 8.62
CA ILE A 168 3.71 -21.32 8.87
C ILE A 168 5.10 -21.70 8.34
N ASP A 169 5.40 -21.18 7.16
CA ASP A 169 6.71 -21.35 6.55
C ASP A 169 7.67 -20.23 6.98
N PRO A 170 8.99 -20.40 6.93
CA PRO A 170 9.94 -19.34 7.19
C PRO A 170 9.72 -18.15 6.25
N ILE A 171 9.74 -16.94 6.78
CA ILE A 171 9.57 -15.69 6.01
C ILE A 171 10.92 -14.95 5.98
N SER A 172 11.45 -14.73 4.77
CA SER A 172 12.70 -14.00 4.53
C SER A 172 12.51 -12.52 4.20
N VAL A 173 11.30 -12.12 3.86
CA VAL A 173 10.95 -10.74 3.55
C VAL A 173 10.85 -9.92 4.83
N LYS A 174 11.46 -8.74 4.87
CA LYS A 174 11.34 -7.81 6.00
C LYS A 174 9.94 -7.21 6.10
N ILE A 175 9.42 -7.05 7.31
CA ILE A 175 8.02 -6.68 7.55
C ILE A 175 7.93 -5.46 8.47
N LEU A 176 7.23 -4.41 8.04
CA LEU A 176 6.82 -3.30 8.88
C LEU A 176 5.29 -3.24 8.95
N VAL A 177 4.74 -3.31 10.17
CA VAL A 177 3.32 -3.14 10.44
C VAL A 177 3.08 -1.81 11.14
N LEU A 178 2.17 -1.00 10.60
CA LEU A 178 1.80 0.32 11.09
C LEU A 178 0.33 0.27 11.53
N HIS A 179 0.10 0.11 12.83
CA HIS A 179 -1.16 -0.32 13.42
C HIS A 179 -1.78 0.78 14.29
N GLY A 180 -3.10 1.01 14.13
CA GLY A 180 -3.86 1.84 15.05
C GLY A 180 -4.08 1.10 16.36
N ALA A 181 -3.65 1.70 17.48
CA ALA A 181 -3.73 1.03 18.80
C ALA A 181 -5.17 0.73 19.24
N ASP A 182 -6.15 1.47 18.68
CA ASP A 182 -7.57 1.35 19.00
C ASP A 182 -8.37 0.76 17.82
N ASP A 183 -7.69 0.04 16.89
CA ASP A 183 -8.31 -0.59 15.72
C ASP A 183 -9.06 -1.88 16.11
N PHE A 184 -10.35 -1.79 16.35
CA PHE A 184 -11.15 -2.95 16.73
C PHE A 184 -11.57 -3.87 15.57
N TYR A 185 -11.26 -3.53 14.32
CA TYR A 185 -11.34 -4.48 13.20
C TYR A 185 -10.19 -5.49 13.21
N VAL A 186 -9.12 -5.19 13.97
CA VAL A 186 -7.98 -6.08 14.19
C VAL A 186 -7.81 -6.28 15.70
N PRO A 187 -8.60 -7.17 16.31
CA PRO A 187 -8.62 -7.35 17.75
C PRO A 187 -7.28 -7.85 18.30
N GLU A 188 -7.00 -7.60 19.57
CA GLU A 188 -5.74 -7.98 20.24
C GLU A 188 -5.38 -9.46 20.06
N ALA A 189 -6.38 -10.34 20.03
CA ALA A 189 -6.17 -11.76 19.77
C ALA A 189 -5.55 -12.02 18.39
N GLU A 190 -5.99 -11.29 17.36
CA GLU A 190 -5.42 -11.37 16.01
C GLU A 190 -3.99 -10.82 15.98
N VAL A 191 -3.73 -9.70 16.66
CA VAL A 191 -2.38 -9.14 16.81
C VAL A 191 -1.44 -10.13 17.46
N LYS A 192 -1.87 -10.75 18.58
CA LYS A 192 -1.08 -11.80 19.27
C LYS A 192 -0.82 -13.00 18.38
N ALA A 193 -1.82 -13.46 17.64
CA ALA A 193 -1.67 -14.58 16.71
C ALA A 193 -0.64 -14.27 15.63
N PHE A 194 -0.71 -13.06 15.03
CA PHE A 194 0.26 -12.58 14.06
C PHE A 194 1.68 -12.51 14.64
N GLN A 195 1.86 -11.96 15.82
CA GLN A 195 3.18 -11.90 16.47
C GLN A 195 3.76 -13.31 16.72
N ASN A 196 2.92 -14.27 17.10
CA ASN A 196 3.35 -15.66 17.28
C ASN A 196 3.70 -16.32 15.93
N GLU A 197 2.92 -16.03 14.88
CA GLU A 197 3.23 -16.46 13.52
C GLU A 197 4.60 -15.92 13.07
N MET A 198 4.88 -14.64 13.25
CA MET A 198 6.16 -14.03 12.87
C MET A 198 7.36 -14.65 13.60
N ARG A 199 7.19 -14.96 14.90
CA ARG A 199 8.23 -15.67 15.68
C ARG A 199 8.46 -17.09 15.15
N THR A 200 7.38 -17.82 14.86
CA THR A 200 7.45 -19.18 14.31
C THR A 200 8.08 -19.20 12.92
N ALA A 201 7.72 -18.23 12.08
CA ALA A 201 8.27 -18.02 10.74
C ALA A 201 9.71 -17.50 10.74
N LYS A 202 10.28 -17.17 11.92
CA LYS A 202 11.61 -16.54 12.06
C LYS A 202 11.76 -15.27 11.20
N ALA A 203 10.66 -14.52 11.04
CA ALA A 203 10.62 -13.31 10.24
C ALA A 203 11.40 -12.17 10.91
N ASP A 204 11.99 -11.30 10.09
CA ASP A 204 12.46 -9.97 10.50
C ASP A 204 11.28 -8.99 10.41
N TRP A 205 10.75 -8.61 11.56
CA TRP A 205 9.53 -7.79 11.61
C TRP A 205 9.54 -6.72 12.69
N GLN A 206 8.86 -5.62 12.40
CA GLN A 206 8.60 -4.52 13.33
C GLN A 206 7.12 -4.16 13.27
N MET A 207 6.55 -3.77 14.42
CA MET A 207 5.18 -3.27 14.52
C MET A 207 5.13 -1.99 15.35
N ASN A 208 4.61 -0.92 14.76
CA ASN A 208 4.40 0.35 15.44
C ASN A 208 2.92 0.54 15.77
N TYR A 209 2.64 0.90 17.03
CA TYR A 209 1.29 1.23 17.49
C TYR A 209 1.12 2.74 17.57
N TYR A 210 0.02 3.24 17.04
CA TYR A 210 -0.34 4.65 17.07
C TYR A 210 -1.53 4.86 18.00
N ALA A 211 -1.28 5.47 19.17
CA ALA A 211 -2.31 5.77 20.17
C ALA A 211 -3.41 6.66 19.61
N ASN A 212 -4.65 6.47 20.09
CA ASN A 212 -5.84 7.20 19.66
C ASN A 212 -6.08 7.10 18.15
N SER A 213 -5.73 5.97 17.55
CA SER A 213 -5.89 5.70 16.11
C SER A 213 -6.64 4.41 15.91
N VAL A 214 -7.75 4.52 15.19
CA VAL A 214 -8.59 3.40 14.74
C VAL A 214 -8.21 3.00 13.32
N HIS A 215 -8.99 2.13 12.68
CA HIS A 215 -8.78 1.73 11.29
C HIS A 215 -8.78 2.94 10.35
N ALA A 216 -8.09 2.83 9.22
CA ALA A 216 -8.00 3.88 8.18
C ALA A 216 -7.40 5.22 8.67
N PHE A 217 -6.57 5.23 9.72
CA PHE A 217 -6.00 6.45 10.29
C PHE A 217 -5.15 7.28 9.31
N THR A 218 -4.79 6.73 8.16
CA THR A 218 -4.06 7.45 7.09
C THR A 218 -5.00 8.07 6.05
N HIS A 219 -6.30 7.72 6.03
CA HIS A 219 -7.25 8.18 5.03
C HIS A 219 -7.92 9.50 5.46
N LYS A 220 -7.63 10.59 4.77
CA LYS A 220 -8.17 11.93 5.09
C LYS A 220 -9.70 11.99 5.04
N ASP A 221 -10.31 11.20 4.13
CA ASP A 221 -11.76 11.16 3.93
C ASP A 221 -12.48 10.24 4.94
N ALA A 222 -11.76 9.58 5.86
CA ALA A 222 -12.36 8.72 6.89
C ALA A 222 -13.07 9.51 8.01
N GLY A 223 -13.00 10.84 7.98
CA GLY A 223 -13.53 11.70 9.05
C GLY A 223 -12.61 11.68 10.29
N ASN A 224 -13.14 12.18 11.43
CA ASN A 224 -12.37 12.34 12.66
C ASN A 224 -13.05 11.75 13.90
N ASP A 225 -14.04 10.92 13.71
CA ASP A 225 -14.84 10.30 14.79
C ASP A 225 -14.43 8.84 14.99
N ASN A 226 -13.56 8.58 15.97
CA ASN A 226 -13.07 7.25 16.28
C ASN A 226 -14.18 6.25 16.67
N SER A 227 -15.32 6.74 17.16
CA SER A 227 -16.44 5.86 17.56
C SER A 227 -17.05 5.08 16.39
N LYS A 228 -16.81 5.55 15.15
CA LYS A 228 -17.24 4.89 13.91
C LYS A 228 -16.32 3.75 13.45
N GLY A 229 -15.18 3.55 14.12
CA GLY A 229 -14.22 2.50 13.81
C GLY A 229 -13.25 2.81 12.69
N THR A 230 -13.52 3.86 11.91
CA THR A 230 -12.62 4.41 10.90
C THR A 230 -12.53 5.92 11.08
N ALA A 231 -11.33 6.46 11.21
CA ALA A 231 -11.11 7.90 11.34
C ALA A 231 -9.68 8.28 10.97
N TYR A 232 -9.52 9.45 10.37
CA TYR A 232 -8.20 10.04 10.10
C TYR A 232 -7.54 10.54 11.39
N ASN A 233 -6.27 10.21 11.56
CA ASN A 233 -5.42 10.78 12.60
C ASN A 233 -4.16 11.34 11.96
N GLU A 234 -4.11 12.68 11.83
CA GLU A 234 -3.01 13.37 11.15
C GLU A 234 -1.63 13.03 11.75
N LYS A 235 -1.55 12.97 13.09
CA LYS A 235 -0.29 12.66 13.78
C LYS A 235 0.17 11.23 13.48
N ALA A 236 -0.73 10.27 13.55
CA ALA A 236 -0.44 8.88 13.22
C ALA A 236 -0.09 8.72 11.75
N ALA A 237 -0.83 9.37 10.84
CA ALA A 237 -0.56 9.35 9.41
C ALA A 237 0.84 9.88 9.08
N LYS A 238 1.23 11.04 9.64
CA LYS A 238 2.58 11.60 9.44
C LYS A 238 3.69 10.71 10.01
N ARG A 239 3.46 10.16 11.22
CA ARG A 239 4.45 9.29 11.87
C ARG A 239 4.62 7.94 11.15
N SER A 240 3.51 7.36 10.69
CA SER A 240 3.54 6.10 9.93
C SER A 240 4.22 6.26 8.57
N TRP A 241 3.98 7.38 7.90
CA TRP A 241 4.68 7.72 6.66
C TRP A 241 6.19 7.88 6.87
N GLN A 242 6.60 8.52 7.97
CA GLN A 242 8.03 8.63 8.31
C GLN A 242 8.63 7.26 8.63
N ALA A 243 7.95 6.42 9.42
CA ALA A 243 8.41 5.07 9.73
C ALA A 243 8.59 4.20 8.46
N MET A 244 7.69 4.34 7.48
CA MET A 244 7.86 3.68 6.17
C MET A 244 9.12 4.18 5.45
N LYS A 245 9.40 5.49 5.46
CA LYS A 245 10.61 6.04 4.80
C LYS A 245 11.89 5.52 5.48
N ASP A 246 11.93 5.52 6.80
CA ASP A 246 13.06 5.02 7.57
C ASP A 246 13.29 3.51 7.28
N PHE A 247 12.22 2.75 7.16
CA PHE A 247 12.29 1.34 6.75
C PHE A 247 12.79 1.18 5.31
N PHE A 248 12.37 2.05 4.38
CA PHE A 248 12.88 2.04 3.01
C PHE A 248 14.38 2.38 2.96
N ASP A 249 14.85 3.31 3.78
CA ASP A 249 16.27 3.63 3.91
C ASP A 249 17.08 2.42 4.41
N GLU A 250 16.47 1.53 5.18
CA GLU A 250 17.09 0.28 5.64
C GLU A 250 17.15 -0.77 4.52
N ILE A 251 16.00 -1.06 3.87
CA ILE A 251 15.89 -2.21 2.96
C ILE A 251 16.46 -1.97 1.56
N PHE A 252 16.66 -0.72 1.16
CA PHE A 252 17.20 -0.35 -0.16
C PHE A 252 18.70 0.03 -0.16
N LYS A 253 19.38 -0.18 0.95
CA LYS A 253 20.84 -0.01 1.05
C LYS A 253 21.62 -0.95 0.14
#